data_c36bcadbeaa66beec53858dc072e1b16
#
_entry.id   c36bcadbeaa66beec53858dc072e1b16
#
_cell.length_a   1.000
_cell.length_b   1.000
_cell.length_c   1.000
_cell.angle_alpha   90.00
_cell.angle_beta   90.00
_cell.angle_gamma   90.00
#
_symmetry.space_group_name_H-M   'P 1'
#
loop_
_entity.id
_entity.type
_entity.pdbx_description
1 polymer ?
#
loop_
_entity_poly.entity_id
_entity_poly.type
_entity_poly.pdbx_seq_one_letter_code
_entity_poly.pdbx_strand_id
1 'polypeptide(L)'
;MSTSPLATQTPAGSAPWTVRGLIVSHKAASLVVAVLCVVTVVVLALVSFGPKAGAVTDSTTCAQWGSTNVNRQYAYARLYVQEHGPVASGWGPAPTGVINAINAGCYQAFGEDVSDTATVVQAISRDF
;
A
#
# COMPACT_ATOMS: atom_id res chain seq x y z
N MET A 1 -46.41 39.74 -64.75
CA MET A 1 -46.37 38.30 -64.52
C MET A 1 -44.98 37.82 -64.92
N SER A 2 -44.09 37.66 -63.92
CA SER A 2 -42.71 37.23 -64.18
C SER A 2 -42.45 36.03 -63.24
N THR A 3 -42.27 34.90 -63.86
CA THR A 3 -41.92 33.64 -63.24
C THR A 3 -40.40 33.48 -63.23
N SER A 4 -39.78 33.47 -62.06
CA SER A 4 -38.36 33.13 -61.87
C SER A 4 -38.17 31.63 -61.72
N PRO A 5 -37.14 31.06 -62.37
CA PRO A 5 -36.84 29.63 -62.23
C PRO A 5 -36.01 29.36 -60.98
N LEU A 6 -36.36 28.27 -60.30
CA LEU A 6 -35.65 27.68 -59.17
C LEU A 6 -34.26 27.20 -59.56
N ALA A 7 -33.21 27.67 -58.92
CA ALA A 7 -31.86 27.13 -59.01
C ALA A 7 -31.73 25.85 -58.20
N THR A 8 -31.48 24.75 -58.88
CA THR A 8 -31.17 23.45 -58.27
C THR A 8 -29.73 23.48 -57.71
N GLN A 9 -29.57 23.48 -56.39
CA GLN A 9 -28.28 23.29 -55.76
C GLN A 9 -27.91 21.79 -55.72
N THR A 10 -26.85 21.44 -56.37
CA THR A 10 -26.22 20.13 -56.32
C THR A 10 -25.48 19.99 -54.98
N PRO A 11 -25.70 18.94 -54.14
CA PRO A 11 -24.90 18.72 -52.95
C PRO A 11 -23.50 18.29 -53.35
N ALA A 12 -22.51 19.02 -52.82
CA ALA A 12 -21.10 18.74 -52.97
C ALA A 12 -20.75 17.37 -52.37
N GLY A 13 -19.93 16.62 -53.10
CA GLY A 13 -19.58 15.26 -52.85
C GLY A 13 -19.00 15.01 -51.46
N SER A 14 -19.54 14.01 -50.82
CA SER A 14 -18.97 13.37 -49.62
C SER A 14 -17.64 12.72 -50.01
N ALA A 15 -16.54 13.23 -49.45
CA ALA A 15 -15.23 12.62 -49.55
C ALA A 15 -15.26 11.20 -49.00
N PRO A 16 -14.67 10.21 -49.66
CA PRO A 16 -14.64 8.85 -49.14
C PRO A 16 -13.73 8.80 -47.90
N TRP A 17 -14.34 8.59 -46.76
CA TRP A 17 -13.62 8.27 -45.51
C TRP A 17 -12.86 6.96 -45.75
N THR A 18 -11.55 7.07 -45.94
CA THR A 18 -10.71 5.90 -46.16
C THR A 18 -10.67 5.08 -44.89
N VAL A 19 -11.26 3.90 -44.94
CA VAL A 19 -11.31 2.89 -43.85
C VAL A 19 -9.93 2.54 -43.31
N ARG A 20 -8.86 2.81 -44.06
CA ARG A 20 -7.47 2.63 -43.63
C ARG A 20 -7.07 3.50 -42.41
N GLY A 21 -7.57 4.72 -42.29
CA GLY A 21 -7.26 5.58 -41.14
C GLY A 21 -7.86 5.10 -39.82
N LEU A 22 -9.03 4.46 -39.88
CA LEU A 22 -9.71 3.96 -38.69
C LEU A 22 -8.99 2.74 -38.06
N ILE A 23 -8.44 1.86 -38.91
CA ILE A 23 -7.77 0.62 -38.44
C ILE A 23 -6.46 0.92 -37.71
N VAL A 24 -5.71 1.93 -38.16
CA VAL A 24 -4.45 2.35 -37.50
C VAL A 24 -4.73 3.00 -36.15
N SER A 25 -5.80 3.78 -36.05
CA SER A 25 -6.21 4.42 -34.78
C SER A 25 -6.60 3.40 -33.71
N HIS A 26 -7.30 2.32 -34.09
CA HIS A 26 -7.70 1.29 -33.12
C HIS A 26 -6.52 0.49 -32.57
N LYS A 27 -5.50 0.22 -33.37
CA LYS A 27 -4.30 -0.49 -32.87
C LYS A 27 -3.49 0.35 -31.91
N ALA A 28 -3.34 1.64 -32.16
CA ALA A 28 -2.67 2.55 -31.24
C ALA A 28 -3.45 2.74 -29.92
N ALA A 29 -4.77 2.89 -30.00
CA ALA A 29 -5.64 3.00 -28.83
C ALA A 29 -5.61 1.72 -27.97
N SER A 30 -5.59 0.54 -28.60
CA SER A 30 -5.52 -0.74 -27.89
C SER A 30 -4.21 -0.91 -27.12
N LEU A 31 -3.07 -0.49 -27.70
CA LEU A 31 -1.78 -0.54 -27.02
C LEU A 31 -1.72 0.41 -25.82
N VAL A 32 -2.24 1.62 -25.94
CA VAL A 32 -2.27 2.59 -24.84
C VAL A 32 -3.12 2.06 -23.69
N VAL A 33 -4.28 1.49 -23.97
CA VAL A 33 -5.15 0.89 -22.94
C VAL A 33 -4.45 -0.29 -22.26
N ALA A 34 -3.79 -1.16 -23.01
CA ALA A 34 -3.06 -2.29 -22.45
C ALA A 34 -1.92 -1.85 -21.52
N VAL A 35 -1.14 -0.85 -21.92
CA VAL A 35 -0.06 -0.29 -21.08
C VAL A 35 -0.62 0.35 -19.81
N LEU A 36 -1.71 1.13 -19.93
CA LEU A 36 -2.38 1.73 -18.75
C LEU A 36 -2.88 0.66 -17.78
N CYS A 37 -3.49 -0.41 -18.27
CA CYS A 37 -3.94 -1.52 -17.41
C CYS A 37 -2.78 -2.21 -16.69
N VAL A 38 -1.66 -2.46 -17.36
CA VAL A 38 -0.48 -3.06 -16.74
C VAL A 38 0.10 -2.13 -15.68
N VAL A 39 0.24 -0.84 -15.97
CA VAL A 39 0.76 0.14 -15.01
C VAL A 39 -0.15 0.24 -13.77
N THR A 40 -1.48 0.29 -13.96
CA THR A 40 -2.41 0.34 -12.83
C THR A 40 -2.36 -0.93 -11.98
N VAL A 41 -2.26 -2.11 -12.57
CA VAL A 41 -2.14 -3.37 -11.82
C VAL A 41 -0.82 -3.42 -11.04
N VAL A 42 0.30 -3.00 -11.64
CA VAL A 42 1.61 -2.95 -10.97
C VAL A 42 1.58 -1.94 -9.81
N VAL A 43 1.02 -0.76 -10.01
CA VAL A 43 0.91 0.26 -8.95
C VAL A 43 0.03 -0.24 -7.80
N LEU A 44 -1.12 -0.85 -8.10
CA LEU A 44 -2.01 -1.44 -7.09
C LEU A 44 -1.32 -2.58 -6.33
N ALA A 45 -0.54 -3.43 -7.00
CA ALA A 45 0.23 -4.48 -6.35
C ALA A 45 1.29 -3.90 -5.41
N LEU A 46 2.08 -2.91 -5.85
CA LEU A 46 3.10 -2.26 -5.03
C LEU A 46 2.51 -1.56 -3.80
N VAL A 47 1.35 -0.91 -3.92
CA VAL A 47 0.65 -0.28 -2.80
C VAL A 47 0.07 -1.33 -1.84
N SER A 48 -0.35 -2.50 -2.35
CA SER A 48 -0.94 -3.57 -1.52
C SER A 48 0.10 -4.40 -0.77
N PHE A 49 1.31 -4.56 -1.35
CA PHE A 49 2.42 -5.32 -0.76
C PHE A 49 3.50 -4.44 -0.11
N GLY A 50 3.41 -3.12 -0.26
CA GLY A 50 4.28 -2.20 0.47
C GLY A 50 4.03 -2.27 1.98
N PRO A 51 5.04 -2.03 2.83
CA PRO A 51 4.82 -1.95 4.27
C PRO A 51 3.74 -0.90 4.52
N LYS A 52 2.61 -1.33 5.06
CA LYS A 52 1.52 -0.42 5.40
C LYS A 52 2.09 0.66 6.31
N ALA A 53 2.01 1.92 5.91
CA ALA A 53 2.48 3.04 6.70
C ALA A 53 1.94 2.90 8.13
N GLY A 54 2.85 2.76 9.11
CA GLY A 54 2.53 2.53 10.52
C GLY A 54 2.35 1.05 10.91
N ALA A 55 2.76 0.06 10.11
CA ALA A 55 2.93 -1.31 10.58
C ALA A 55 4.10 -1.36 11.57
N VAL A 56 3.91 -2.09 12.68
CA VAL A 56 5.01 -2.38 13.61
C VAL A 56 5.93 -3.43 12.97
N THR A 57 7.22 -3.20 13.05
CA THR A 57 8.29 -4.09 12.58
C THR A 57 9.35 -4.22 13.65
N ASP A 58 10.29 -5.12 13.48
CA ASP A 58 11.42 -5.33 14.40
C ASP A 58 12.25 -4.07 14.63
N SER A 59 12.30 -3.18 13.65
CA SER A 59 12.98 -1.89 13.73
C SER A 59 12.14 -0.76 14.34
N THR A 60 10.90 -1.02 14.72
CA THR A 60 10.05 -0.03 15.40
C THR A 60 10.69 0.35 16.73
N THR A 61 10.85 1.64 16.99
CA THR A 61 11.44 2.12 18.24
C THR A 61 10.44 2.07 19.39
N CYS A 62 10.92 2.05 20.63
CA CYS A 62 10.09 2.11 21.83
C CYS A 62 9.18 3.35 21.85
N ALA A 63 9.67 4.51 21.40
CA ALA A 63 8.84 5.72 21.28
C ALA A 63 7.69 5.53 20.28
N GLN A 64 7.95 4.91 19.13
CA GLN A 64 6.93 4.60 18.15
C GLN A 64 5.95 3.53 18.66
N TRP A 65 6.45 2.52 19.38
CA TRP A 65 5.64 1.47 19.98
C TRP A 65 4.61 2.06 20.96
N GLY A 66 5.03 2.94 21.86
CA GLY A 66 4.15 3.60 22.83
C GLY A 66 3.03 4.43 22.19
N SER A 67 3.27 4.99 21.00
CA SER A 67 2.27 5.75 20.23
C SER A 67 1.44 4.88 19.28
N THR A 68 1.74 3.58 19.18
CA THR A 68 1.08 2.67 18.23
C THR A 68 -0.27 2.20 18.75
N ASN A 69 -1.26 2.12 17.87
CA ASN A 69 -2.58 1.57 18.20
C ASN A 69 -2.46 0.11 18.66
N VAL A 70 -3.23 -0.25 19.67
CA VAL A 70 -3.23 -1.58 20.30
C VAL A 70 -3.48 -2.73 19.31
N ASN A 71 -4.33 -2.52 18.30
CA ASN A 71 -4.57 -3.54 17.27
C ASN A 71 -3.31 -3.86 16.43
N ARG A 72 -2.45 -2.86 16.19
CA ARG A 72 -1.17 -3.03 15.50
C ARG A 72 -0.14 -3.70 16.39
N GLN A 73 -0.14 -3.40 17.67
CA GLN A 73 0.70 -4.09 18.65
C GLN A 73 0.34 -5.59 18.69
N TYR A 74 -0.95 -5.92 18.73
CA TYR A 74 -1.42 -7.31 18.65
C TYR A 74 -1.06 -8.00 17.33
N ALA A 75 -1.18 -7.29 16.20
CA ALA A 75 -0.82 -7.85 14.90
C ALA A 75 0.68 -8.20 14.86
N TYR A 76 1.55 -7.32 15.33
CA TYR A 76 2.98 -7.59 15.44
C TYR A 76 3.27 -8.76 16.40
N ALA A 77 2.68 -8.75 17.58
CA ALA A 77 2.89 -9.80 18.57
C ALA A 77 2.52 -11.20 18.04
N ARG A 78 1.45 -11.30 17.23
CA ARG A 78 1.08 -12.57 16.57
C ARG A 78 2.13 -13.02 15.56
N LEU A 79 2.64 -12.10 14.74
CA LEU A 79 3.69 -12.41 13.78
C LEU A 79 4.97 -12.85 14.50
N TYR A 80 5.36 -12.13 15.54
CA TYR A 80 6.51 -12.48 16.36
C TYR A 80 6.41 -13.90 16.92
N VAL A 81 5.25 -14.26 17.49
CA VAL A 81 5.02 -15.63 18.00
C VAL A 81 5.09 -16.69 16.91
N GLN A 82 4.64 -16.37 15.69
CA GLN A 82 4.72 -17.30 14.56
C GLN A 82 6.17 -17.54 14.10
N GLU A 83 7.02 -16.52 14.17
CA GLU A 83 8.40 -16.57 13.69
C GLU A 83 9.38 -17.06 14.77
N HIS A 84 9.20 -16.62 16.02
CA HIS A 84 10.15 -16.85 17.12
C HIS A 84 9.60 -17.75 18.25
N GLY A 85 8.30 -18.05 18.21
CA GLY A 85 7.64 -18.75 19.30
C GLY A 85 7.17 -17.84 20.44
N PRO A 86 6.53 -18.40 21.47
CA PRO A 86 6.09 -17.65 22.62
C PRO A 86 7.28 -17.18 23.47
N VAL A 87 7.16 -15.98 24.02
CA VAL A 87 8.11 -15.47 25.03
C VAL A 87 8.01 -16.26 26.34
N ALA A 88 8.99 -16.09 27.23
CA ALA A 88 9.04 -16.81 28.51
C ALA A 88 7.72 -16.70 29.30
N SER A 89 7.39 -17.75 30.04
CA SER A 89 6.08 -17.95 30.68
C SER A 89 5.70 -16.87 31.72
N GLY A 90 6.67 -16.10 32.19
CA GLY A 90 6.44 -15.01 33.17
C GLY A 90 5.65 -13.82 32.62
N TRP A 91 5.57 -13.68 31.29
CA TRP A 91 4.93 -12.54 30.62
C TRP A 91 3.45 -12.76 30.27
N GLY A 92 2.95 -13.97 30.50
CA GLY A 92 1.58 -14.35 30.19
C GLY A 92 1.43 -15.08 28.85
N PRO A 93 0.19 -15.42 28.47
CA PRO A 93 -0.06 -16.20 27.27
C PRO A 93 0.20 -15.39 26.00
N ALA A 94 0.67 -16.07 24.94
CA ALA A 94 0.84 -15.48 23.63
C ALA A 94 -0.53 -15.08 23.00
N PRO A 95 -0.64 -13.96 22.30
CA PRO A 95 0.40 -12.96 21.97
C PRO A 95 0.59 -11.86 23.03
N THR A 96 -0.23 -11.81 24.08
CA THR A 96 -0.20 -10.77 25.11
C THR A 96 1.16 -10.73 25.83
N GLY A 97 1.77 -11.90 26.05
CA GLY A 97 3.10 -12.00 26.64
C GLY A 97 4.16 -11.21 25.88
N VAL A 98 4.13 -11.22 24.56
CA VAL A 98 5.06 -10.43 23.72
C VAL A 98 4.85 -8.93 23.94
N ILE A 99 3.61 -8.47 24.02
CA ILE A 99 3.29 -7.06 24.28
C ILE A 99 3.80 -6.63 25.64
N ASN A 100 3.61 -7.49 26.66
CA ASN A 100 4.07 -7.21 28.03
C ASN A 100 5.60 -7.15 28.10
N ALA A 101 6.30 -8.07 27.44
CA ALA A 101 7.76 -8.08 27.38
C ALA A 101 8.31 -6.81 26.69
N ILE A 102 7.72 -6.41 25.56
CA ILE A 102 8.10 -5.17 24.87
C ILE A 102 7.86 -3.97 25.78
N ASN A 103 6.69 -3.89 26.42
CA ASN A 103 6.37 -2.78 27.31
C ASN A 103 7.34 -2.69 28.48
N ALA A 104 7.69 -3.82 29.10
CA ALA A 104 8.64 -3.85 30.20
C ALA A 104 10.05 -3.44 29.72
N GLY A 105 10.54 -4.01 28.63
CA GLY A 105 11.85 -3.67 28.09
C GLY A 105 11.94 -2.22 27.61
N CYS A 106 10.88 -1.69 27.01
CA CYS A 106 10.81 -0.28 26.64
C CYS A 106 10.73 0.64 27.87
N TYR A 107 9.99 0.25 28.93
CA TYR A 107 9.90 1.03 30.15
C TYR A 107 11.26 1.11 30.87
N GLN A 108 11.99 0.01 30.97
CA GLN A 108 13.34 0.01 31.52
C GLN A 108 14.30 0.88 30.67
N ALA A 109 14.16 0.82 29.34
CA ALA A 109 14.94 1.66 28.46
C ALA A 109 14.70 3.17 28.72
N PHE A 110 13.49 3.57 29.04
CA PHE A 110 13.16 4.96 29.37
C PHE A 110 13.64 5.39 30.75
N GLY A 111 13.77 4.45 31.71
CA GLY A 111 14.18 4.73 33.09
C GLY A 111 15.68 4.95 33.27
N GLU A 112 16.51 4.47 32.33
CA GLU A 112 17.97 4.45 32.45
C GLU A 112 18.70 5.35 31.42
N ASP A 113 18.13 6.45 30.95
CA ASP A 113 18.71 7.29 29.88
C ASP A 113 18.96 6.52 28.55
N VAL A 114 18.37 5.37 28.40
CA VAL A 114 18.47 4.62 27.13
C VAL A 114 17.59 5.28 26.09
N SER A 115 18.25 5.79 25.09
CA SER A 115 17.66 6.56 24.00
C SER A 115 16.33 5.96 23.49
N ASP A 116 15.35 6.82 23.19
CA ASP A 116 14.08 6.53 22.48
C ASP A 116 14.27 5.70 21.19
N THR A 117 15.50 5.39 20.85
CA THR A 117 15.95 4.65 19.66
C THR A 117 16.03 3.14 19.84
N ALA A 118 15.90 2.61 21.08
CA ALA A 118 15.85 1.16 21.29
C ALA A 118 14.67 0.56 20.51
N THR A 119 14.90 -0.56 19.82
CA THR A 119 13.87 -1.23 19.01
C THR A 119 13.07 -2.22 19.86
N VAL A 120 11.85 -2.57 19.40
CA VAL A 120 11.00 -3.55 20.09
C VAL A 120 11.67 -4.91 20.24
N VAL A 121 12.49 -5.34 19.26
CA VAL A 121 13.27 -6.59 19.36
C VAL A 121 14.36 -6.49 20.45
N GLN A 122 15.04 -5.36 20.55
CA GLN A 122 16.01 -5.12 21.63
C GLN A 122 15.32 -5.06 23.00
N ALA A 123 14.11 -4.51 23.07
CA ALA A 123 13.32 -4.50 24.29
C ALA A 123 12.97 -5.91 24.75
N ILE A 124 12.52 -6.79 23.85
CA ILE A 124 12.23 -8.20 24.16
C ILE A 124 13.50 -8.93 24.65
N SER A 125 14.65 -8.71 24.02
CA SER A 125 15.89 -9.42 24.35
C SER A 125 16.55 -8.97 25.65
N ARG A 126 16.13 -7.85 26.25
CA ARG A 126 16.68 -7.37 27.53
C ARG A 126 16.11 -8.08 28.75
N ASP A 127 14.93 -8.66 28.63
CA ASP A 127 14.21 -9.30 29.73
C ASP A 127 14.30 -10.83 29.73
N PHE A 128 15.18 -11.40 28.90
CA PHE A 128 15.38 -12.86 28.80
C PHE A 128 16.79 -13.30 29.13
#